data_589d5ceb45b6f24b7f01eb65f6632da0
#
_entry.id   589d5ceb45b6f24b7f01eb65f6632da0
#
_cell.length_a   1.000
_cell.length_b   1.000
_cell.length_c   1.000
_cell.angle_alpha   90.00
_cell.angle_beta   90.00
_cell.angle_gamma   90.00
#
_symmetry.space_group_name_H-M   'P 1'
#
loop_
_entity.id
_entity.type
_entity.pdbx_description
1 polymer ?
#
loop_
_entity_poly.entity_id
_entity_poly.type
_entity_poly.pdbx_seq_one_letter_code
_entity_poly.pdbx_strand_id
1 'polypeptide(L)'
;MEVPGPLRAASGGAARVSVPAKTLRGVLEELERRYPALHRSICDETGKVRPHVNLFVNQQHMRDREGLDTALGPGDVVIILPAVSGG
;
A
#
# COMPACT_ATOMS: atom_id res chain seq x y z
N MET A 1 0.53 7.94 -0.79
CA MET A 1 0.77 6.58 -1.30
C MET A 1 0.90 6.62 -2.81
N GLU A 2 1.94 6.01 -3.33
CA GLU A 2 2.13 5.93 -4.78
C GLU A 2 1.55 4.63 -5.32
N VAL A 3 0.77 4.74 -6.38
CA VAL A 3 0.04 3.63 -6.97
C VAL A 3 0.68 3.28 -8.33
N PRO A 4 1.16 2.04 -8.49
CA PRO A 4 1.78 1.64 -9.77
C PRO A 4 0.75 1.54 -10.88
N GLY A 5 1.22 1.64 -12.12
CA GLY A 5 0.37 1.61 -13.31
C GLY A 5 -0.69 0.51 -13.31
N PRO A 6 -0.29 -0.76 -13.05
CA PRO A 6 -1.25 -1.86 -13.08
C PRO A 6 -2.40 -1.75 -12.07
N LEU A 7 -2.23 -0.96 -11.02
CA LEU A 7 -3.25 -0.80 -9.98
C LEU A 7 -4.00 0.53 -10.05
N ARG A 8 -3.66 1.39 -11.00
CA ARG A 8 -4.28 2.72 -11.08
C ARG A 8 -5.76 2.71 -11.41
N ALA A 9 -6.22 1.69 -12.11
CA ALA A 9 -7.66 1.56 -12.37
C ALA A 9 -8.43 1.46 -11.06
N ALA A 10 -7.86 0.83 -10.05
CA ALA A 10 -8.50 0.66 -8.75
C ALA A 10 -8.46 1.94 -7.90
N SER A 11 -7.64 2.91 -8.27
CA SER A 11 -7.57 4.21 -7.60
C SER A 11 -8.20 5.33 -8.41
N GLY A 12 -9.05 4.98 -9.37
CA GLY A 12 -9.68 5.98 -10.24
C GLY A 12 -8.74 6.62 -11.23
N GLY A 13 -7.65 5.95 -11.55
CA GLY A 13 -6.63 6.46 -12.49
C GLY A 13 -5.55 7.28 -11.82
N ALA A 14 -5.62 7.48 -10.50
CA ALA A 14 -4.66 8.30 -9.79
C ALA A 14 -3.33 7.57 -9.59
N ALA A 15 -2.23 8.25 -9.89
CA ALA A 15 -0.89 7.74 -9.63
C ALA A 15 -0.51 7.89 -8.16
N ARG A 16 -1.19 8.78 -7.45
CA ARG A 16 -0.99 9.03 -6.02
C ARG A 16 -2.32 9.22 -5.34
N VAL A 17 -2.43 8.70 -4.13
CA VAL A 17 -3.58 8.95 -3.29
C VAL A 17 -3.09 9.46 -1.93
N SER A 18 -3.80 10.41 -1.37
CA SER A 18 -3.46 10.96 -0.07
C SER A 18 -4.20 10.17 0.99
N VAL A 19 -3.45 9.49 1.87
CA VAL A 19 -4.03 8.63 2.89
C VAL A 19 -3.40 9.02 4.23
N PRO A 20 -4.07 9.88 4.99
CA PRO A 20 -3.54 10.29 6.29
C PRO A 20 -3.67 9.14 7.29
N ALA A 21 -2.52 8.71 7.84
CA ALA A 21 -2.49 7.66 8.84
C ALA A 21 -1.16 7.74 9.60
N LYS A 22 -1.15 7.18 10.78
CA LYS A 22 0.04 7.19 11.65
C LYS A 22 0.88 5.92 11.52
N THR A 23 0.32 4.88 10.92
CA THR A 23 0.99 3.62 10.71
C THR A 23 0.62 3.07 9.34
N LEU A 24 1.42 2.13 8.86
CA LEU A 24 1.12 1.46 7.60
C LEU A 24 -0.22 0.72 7.68
N ARG A 25 -0.51 0.11 8.82
CA ARG A 25 -1.82 -0.54 9.05
C ARG A 25 -2.96 0.46 8.89
N GLY A 26 -2.80 1.65 9.42
CA GLY A 26 -3.80 2.71 9.29
C GLY A 26 -4.01 3.13 7.84
N VAL A 27 -2.94 3.15 7.03
CA VAL A 27 -3.06 3.42 5.60
C VAL A 27 -3.96 2.38 4.94
N LEU A 28 -3.74 1.11 5.24
CA LEU A 28 -4.54 0.03 4.64
C LEU A 28 -6.00 0.11 5.10
N GLU A 29 -6.25 0.47 6.35
CA GLU A 29 -7.61 0.65 6.85
C GLU A 29 -8.33 1.79 6.12
N GLU A 30 -7.64 2.89 5.87
CA GLU A 30 -8.21 4.00 5.12
C GLU A 30 -8.46 3.63 3.65
N LEU A 31 -7.58 2.83 3.06
CA LEU A 31 -7.80 2.34 1.70
C LEU A 31 -9.05 1.48 1.61
N GLU A 32 -9.30 0.65 2.61
CA GLU A 32 -10.50 -0.19 2.63
C GLU A 32 -11.76 0.67 2.60
N ARG A 33 -11.73 1.81 3.28
CA ARG A 33 -12.87 2.72 3.32
C ARG A 33 -13.02 3.55 2.05
N ARG A 34 -11.90 4.08 1.53
CA ARG A 34 -11.93 5.06 0.43
C ARG A 34 -11.71 4.47 -0.94
N TYR A 35 -10.88 3.44 -1.01
CA TYR A 35 -10.49 2.81 -2.28
C TYR A 35 -10.57 1.30 -2.13
N PRO A 36 -11.79 0.75 -1.94
CA PRO A 36 -11.92 -0.69 -1.65
C PRO A 36 -11.35 -1.59 -2.73
N ALA A 37 -11.43 -1.19 -4.00
CA ALA A 37 -10.86 -1.98 -5.09
C ALA A 37 -9.33 -2.03 -4.98
N LEU A 38 -8.70 -0.92 -4.62
CA LEU A 38 -7.26 -0.87 -4.43
C LEU A 38 -6.86 -1.72 -3.22
N HIS A 39 -7.62 -1.62 -2.14
CA HIS A 39 -7.38 -2.42 -0.95
C HIS A 39 -7.41 -3.91 -1.28
N ARG A 40 -8.38 -4.36 -2.07
CA ARG A 40 -8.49 -5.78 -2.47
C ARG A 40 -7.31 -6.22 -3.33
N SER A 41 -6.71 -5.31 -4.08
CA SER A 41 -5.52 -5.62 -4.87
C SER A 41 -4.28 -5.80 -4.02
N ILE A 42 -4.23 -5.15 -2.87
CA ILE A 42 -3.08 -5.18 -1.96
C ILE A 42 -3.25 -6.26 -0.89
N CYS A 43 -4.45 -6.40 -0.35
CA CYS A 43 -4.74 -7.30 0.77
C CYS A 43 -5.75 -8.36 0.36
N ASP A 44 -5.66 -9.53 1.02
CA ASP A 44 -6.64 -10.59 0.84
C ASP A 44 -7.85 -10.35 1.76
N GLU A 45 -8.79 -11.30 1.77
CA GLU A 45 -10.03 -11.20 2.55
C GLU A 45 -9.79 -11.14 4.06
N THR A 46 -8.65 -11.64 4.51
CA THR A 46 -8.32 -11.63 5.94
C THR A 46 -7.60 -10.36 6.36
N GLY A 47 -7.33 -9.47 5.41
CA GLY A 47 -6.61 -8.23 5.67
C GLY A 47 -5.11 -8.35 5.60
N LYS A 48 -4.59 -9.52 5.23
CA LYS A 48 -3.15 -9.70 5.07
C LYS A 48 -2.70 -9.18 3.71
N VAL A 49 -1.52 -8.59 3.68
CA VAL A 49 -0.91 -8.17 2.42
C VAL A 49 -0.60 -9.40 1.58
N ARG A 50 -1.02 -9.37 0.32
CA ARG A 50 -0.82 -10.51 -0.58
C ARG A 50 0.68 -10.78 -0.78
N PRO A 51 1.09 -12.06 -0.92
CA PRO A 51 2.52 -12.40 -0.99
C PRO A 51 3.28 -11.73 -2.15
N HIS A 52 2.59 -11.43 -3.24
CA HIS A 52 3.23 -10.82 -4.42
C HIS A 52 3.24 -9.29 -4.36
N VAL A 53 2.75 -8.70 -3.27
CA VAL A 53 2.72 -7.26 -3.12
C VAL A 53 3.78 -6.84 -2.11
N ASN A 54 4.58 -5.86 -2.50
CA ASN A 54 5.60 -5.29 -1.63
C ASN A 54 5.20 -3.87 -1.28
N LEU A 55 5.28 -3.54 0.00
CA LEU A 55 5.02 -2.20 0.49
C LEU A 55 6.32 -1.61 1.01
N PHE A 56 6.63 -0.41 0.55
CA PHE A 56 7.81 0.33 1.00
C PHE A 56 7.37 1.60 1.71
N VAL A 57 8.12 1.96 2.72
CA VAL A 57 8.00 3.28 3.34
C VAL A 57 9.28 4.00 2.97
N ASN A 58 9.15 5.03 2.15
CA ASN A 58 10.27 5.70 1.49
C ASN A 58 11.06 4.66 0.68
N GLN A 59 12.27 4.34 1.06
CA GLN A 59 13.10 3.39 0.32
C GLN A 59 13.30 2.07 1.03
N GLN A 60 12.59 1.84 2.14
CA GLN A 60 12.72 0.62 2.93
C GLN A 60 11.48 -0.24 2.81
N HIS A 61 11.69 -1.52 2.53
CA HIS A 61 10.60 -2.49 2.56
C HIS A 61 10.05 -2.58 3.98
N MET A 62 8.73 -2.69 4.13
CA MET A 62 8.11 -2.75 5.44
C MET A 62 8.67 -3.88 6.31
N ARG A 63 9.13 -4.97 5.67
CA ARG A 63 9.71 -6.12 6.35
C ARG A 63 11.00 -5.78 7.08
N ASP A 64 11.72 -4.76 6.58
CA ASP A 64 12.97 -4.29 7.18
C ASP A 64 12.72 -3.24 8.25
N ARG A 65 11.45 -2.99 8.55
CA ARG A 65 11.01 -2.10 9.61
C ARG A 65 10.09 -2.90 10.54
N GLU A 66 8.92 -2.35 10.87
CA GLU A 66 8.01 -2.99 11.83
C GLU A 66 6.76 -3.57 11.15
N GLY A 67 6.89 -3.93 9.87
CA GLY A 67 5.77 -4.46 9.12
C GLY A 67 4.62 -3.46 9.06
N LEU A 68 3.42 -3.91 9.30
CA LEU A 68 2.25 -3.02 9.30
C LEU A 68 2.22 -2.05 10.48
N ASP A 69 3.01 -2.28 11.50
CA ASP A 69 3.10 -1.37 12.64
C ASP A 69 4.16 -0.28 12.45
N THR A 70 4.76 -0.22 11.26
CA THR A 70 5.70 0.83 10.92
C THR A 70 5.05 2.20 11.07
N ALA A 71 5.67 3.05 11.89
CA ALA A 71 5.18 4.40 12.11
C ALA A 71 5.44 5.28 10.89
N LEU A 72 4.47 6.13 10.57
CA LEU A 72 4.55 7.08 9.48
C LEU A 72 4.54 8.50 10.03
N GLY A 73 5.44 9.33 9.54
CA GLY A 73 5.50 10.73 9.89
C GLY A 73 5.18 11.61 8.68
N PRO A 74 5.12 12.94 8.89
CA PRO A 74 4.90 13.88 7.80
C PRO A 74 5.97 13.72 6.73
N GLY A 75 5.55 13.69 5.48
CA GLY A 75 6.45 13.55 4.35
C GLY A 75 6.85 12.13 4.00
N ASP A 76 6.47 11.14 4.79
CA ASP A 76 6.76 9.76 4.44
C ASP A 76 5.89 9.32 3.26
N VAL A 77 6.49 8.56 2.35
CA VAL A 77 5.82 8.08 1.15
C VAL A 77 5.69 6.56 1.20
N VAL A 78 4.47 6.07 1.06
CA VAL A 78 4.21 4.63 0.96
C VAL A 78 4.14 4.27 -0.51
N ILE A 79 4.89 3.27 -0.91
CA ILE A 79 5.00 2.82 -2.30
C ILE A 79 4.54 1.38 -2.39
N ILE A 80 3.63 1.11 -3.33
CA ILE A 80 3.15 -0.23 -3.61
C ILE A 80 3.90 -0.74 -4.83
N LEU A 81 4.57 -1.88 -4.70
CA LEU A 81 5.25 -2.51 -5.82
C LEU A 81 4.81 -3.98 -5.92
N PRO A 82 3.92 -4.30 -6.85
CA PRO A 82 3.56 -5.70 -7.07
C PRO A 82 4.74 -6.44 -7.69
N ALA A 83 4.96 -7.67 -7.26
CA ALA A 83 5.99 -8.50 -7.85
C ALA A 83 5.61 -8.84 -9.29
N VAL A 84 6.58 -8.75 -10.20
CA VAL A 84 6.37 -9.15 -11.58
C VAL A 84 6.54 -10.66 -11.65
N SER A 85 5.43 -11.37 -11.87
CA SER A 85 5.48 -12.82 -11.97
C SER A 85 5.97 -13.23 -13.35
N GLY A 86 6.56 -14.38 -13.42
CA GLY A 86 7.02 -14.95 -14.67
C GLY A 86 8.29 -14.32 -15.19
N GLY A 87 8.85 -13.50 -14.37
CA GLY A 87 10.15 -12.97 -14.70
C GLY A 87 11.13 -14.12 -14.72
#